data_8d47dd018dcb81b2de748641eb1d68ea
#
_entry.id   8d47dd018dcb81b2de748641eb1d68ea
#
_cell.length_a   1.000
_cell.length_b   1.000
_cell.length_c   1.000
_cell.angle_alpha   90.00
_cell.angle_beta   90.00
_cell.angle_gamma   90.00
#
_symmetry.space_group_name_H-M   'P 1'
#
loop_
_entity.id
_entity.type
_entity.pdbx_description
1 polymer ?
#
loop_
_entity_poly.entity_id
_entity_poly.type
_entity_poly.pdbx_seq_one_letter_code
_entity_poly.pdbx_strand_id
1 'polypeptide(L)'
;MKNDTDQQLVDRVLNGEKVAFNLLVLRYQHKVAALIARFVKDPHEVEDVSQEAFIKAYRALDLFRGESAFYTWLYRIAVNTAKNYLVSKGRRPPSLDVDMDDAELAEDTPALRDIDTPDANLE
;
A
#
# COMPACT_ATOMS: atom_id res chain seq x y z
N MET A 1 22.71 -2.22 -15.41
CA MET A 1 21.79 -3.15 -14.92
C MET A 1 20.40 -2.65 -15.01
N LYS A 2 19.55 -3.48 -15.49
CA LYS A 2 18.24 -3.06 -15.72
C LYS A 2 17.38 -3.27 -14.50
N ASN A 3 16.56 -2.31 -14.15
CA ASN A 3 15.63 -2.47 -13.05
C ASN A 3 14.36 -3.13 -13.53
N ASP A 4 13.88 -4.08 -12.78
CA ASP A 4 12.61 -4.69 -13.10
C ASP A 4 11.48 -3.69 -12.82
N THR A 5 10.44 -3.79 -13.63
CA THR A 5 9.22 -3.04 -13.33
C THR A 5 8.53 -3.65 -12.12
N ASP A 6 7.59 -2.91 -11.57
CA ASP A 6 6.82 -3.45 -10.46
C ASP A 6 6.14 -4.76 -10.84
N GLN A 7 5.56 -4.82 -12.03
CA GLN A 7 4.87 -6.04 -12.45
C GLN A 7 5.83 -7.20 -12.59
N GLN A 8 7.04 -6.94 -13.08
CA GLN A 8 8.03 -8.00 -13.17
C GLN A 8 8.41 -8.53 -11.80
N LEU A 9 8.54 -7.62 -10.82
CA LEU A 9 8.85 -8.06 -9.47
C LEU A 9 7.70 -8.84 -8.85
N VAL A 10 6.47 -8.40 -9.09
CA VAL A 10 5.29 -9.14 -8.61
C VAL A 10 5.29 -10.54 -9.20
N ASP A 11 5.53 -10.65 -10.51
CA ASP A 11 5.53 -11.95 -11.17
C ASP A 11 6.60 -12.85 -10.58
N ARG A 12 7.77 -12.30 -10.29
CA ARG A 12 8.85 -13.09 -9.70
C ARG A 12 8.46 -13.63 -8.33
N VAL A 13 7.83 -12.79 -7.50
CA VAL A 13 7.38 -13.22 -6.18
C VAL A 13 6.36 -14.34 -6.32
N LEU A 14 5.40 -14.17 -7.22
CA LEU A 14 4.35 -15.15 -7.39
C LEU A 14 4.87 -16.47 -7.96
N ASN A 15 6.02 -16.43 -8.62
CA ASN A 15 6.65 -17.64 -9.12
C ASN A 15 7.58 -18.28 -8.10
N GLY A 16 7.54 -17.81 -6.86
CA GLY A 16 8.30 -18.43 -5.79
C GLY A 16 9.57 -17.73 -5.38
N GLU A 17 9.90 -16.64 -6.06
CA GLU A 17 11.12 -15.90 -5.75
C GLU A 17 10.81 -14.83 -4.72
N LYS A 18 10.68 -15.26 -3.49
CA LYS A 18 10.18 -14.38 -2.43
C LYS A 18 11.06 -13.15 -2.21
N VAL A 19 12.36 -13.27 -2.42
CA VAL A 19 13.23 -12.14 -2.17
C VAL A 19 12.94 -10.96 -3.09
N ALA A 20 12.27 -11.22 -4.22
CA ALA A 20 11.90 -10.10 -5.10
C ALA A 20 10.97 -9.13 -4.42
N PHE A 21 10.21 -9.58 -3.42
CA PHE A 21 9.34 -8.68 -2.70
C PHE A 21 10.15 -7.63 -1.92
N ASN A 22 11.34 -8.00 -1.45
CA ASN A 22 12.19 -7.03 -0.75
C ASN A 22 12.54 -5.86 -1.65
N LEU A 23 12.64 -6.09 -2.95
CA LEU A 23 12.92 -5.00 -3.87
C LEU A 23 11.75 -4.04 -3.97
N LEU A 24 10.52 -4.58 -3.91
CA LEU A 24 9.34 -3.73 -3.87
C LEU A 24 9.29 -2.93 -2.57
N VAL A 25 9.63 -3.56 -1.45
CA VAL A 25 9.67 -2.85 -0.17
C VAL A 25 10.67 -1.70 -0.24
N LEU A 26 11.87 -1.97 -0.73
CA LEU A 26 12.89 -0.93 -0.81
C LEU A 26 12.45 0.21 -1.72
N ARG A 27 11.73 -0.13 -2.78
CA ARG A 27 11.29 0.88 -3.75
C ARG A 27 10.23 1.82 -3.16
N TYR A 28 9.38 1.29 -2.29
CA TYR A 28 8.23 2.07 -1.81
C TYR A 28 8.22 2.37 -0.31
N GLN A 29 9.20 1.90 0.44
CA GLN A 29 9.13 2.04 1.91
C GLN A 29 9.01 3.49 2.36
N HIS A 30 9.70 4.40 1.71
CA HIS A 30 9.64 5.80 2.15
C HIS A 30 8.31 6.44 1.79
N LYS A 31 7.75 6.08 0.64
CA LYS A 31 6.45 6.63 0.25
C LYS A 31 5.35 6.10 1.15
N VAL A 32 5.42 4.83 1.50
CA VAL A 32 4.43 4.24 2.39
C VAL A 32 4.53 4.86 3.77
N ALA A 33 5.76 5.04 4.27
CA ALA A 33 5.93 5.65 5.59
C ALA A 33 5.42 7.08 5.60
N ALA A 34 5.69 7.84 4.54
CA ALA A 34 5.22 9.22 4.47
C ALA A 34 3.69 9.27 4.45
N LEU A 35 3.08 8.33 3.74
CA LEU A 35 1.62 8.26 3.70
C LEU A 35 1.06 7.95 5.08
N ILE A 36 1.62 6.95 5.74
CA ILE A 36 1.11 6.54 7.04
C ILE A 36 1.33 7.63 8.08
N ALA A 37 2.40 8.41 7.94
CA ALA A 37 2.67 9.51 8.86
C ALA A 37 1.60 10.59 8.83
N ARG A 38 0.75 10.58 7.82
CA ARG A 38 -0.38 11.51 7.77
C ARG A 38 -1.49 11.09 8.71
N PHE A 39 -1.47 9.82 9.17
CA PHE A 39 -2.50 9.29 10.04
C PHE A 39 -1.98 9.05 11.46
N VAL A 40 -0.72 8.67 11.58
CA VAL A 40 -0.12 8.25 12.82
C VAL A 40 1.08 9.15 13.08
N LYS A 41 1.17 9.73 14.27
CA LYS A 41 2.19 10.75 14.51
C LYS A 41 3.47 10.22 15.13
N ASP A 42 3.40 9.16 15.89
CA ASP A 42 4.59 8.63 16.55
C ASP A 42 5.45 7.88 15.53
N PRO A 43 6.73 8.24 15.38
CA PRO A 43 7.57 7.57 14.39
C PRO A 43 7.66 6.07 14.56
N HIS A 44 7.64 5.57 15.80
CA HIS A 44 7.69 4.11 16.02
C HIS A 44 6.41 3.46 15.52
N GLU A 45 5.27 4.11 15.71
CA GLU A 45 4.01 3.59 15.22
C GLU A 45 3.97 3.63 13.69
N VAL A 46 4.54 4.68 13.10
CA VAL A 46 4.60 4.76 11.64
C VAL A 46 5.37 3.56 11.09
N GLU A 47 6.49 3.23 11.73
CA GLU A 47 7.29 2.11 11.27
C GLU A 47 6.52 0.79 11.41
N ASP A 48 5.87 0.59 12.55
CA ASP A 48 5.13 -0.64 12.80
C ASP A 48 3.97 -0.80 11.81
N VAL A 49 3.25 0.27 11.55
CA VAL A 49 2.12 0.22 10.64
C VAL A 49 2.61 0.02 9.21
N SER A 50 3.75 0.64 8.86
CA SER A 50 4.32 0.45 7.53
C SER A 50 4.69 -1.01 7.31
N GLN A 51 5.32 -1.63 8.29
CA GLN A 51 5.68 -3.04 8.18
C GLN A 51 4.44 -3.90 8.03
N GLU A 52 3.41 -3.61 8.81
CA GLU A 52 2.19 -4.38 8.70
C GLU A 52 1.55 -4.23 7.33
N ALA A 53 1.60 -3.02 6.76
CA ALA A 53 1.05 -2.81 5.42
C ALA A 53 1.76 -3.68 4.39
N PHE A 54 3.10 -3.76 4.49
CA PHE A 54 3.84 -4.59 3.55
C PHE A 54 3.57 -6.08 3.78
N ILE A 55 3.39 -6.51 5.02
CA ILE A 55 3.05 -7.89 5.29
C ILE A 55 1.69 -8.23 4.68
N LYS A 56 0.72 -7.32 4.82
CA LYS A 56 -0.59 -7.54 4.24
C LYS A 56 -0.51 -7.57 2.72
N ALA A 57 0.31 -6.69 2.14
CA ALA A 57 0.47 -6.68 0.69
C ALA A 57 1.10 -7.99 0.21
N TYR A 58 2.09 -8.49 0.93
CA TYR A 58 2.72 -9.73 0.56
C TYR A 58 1.71 -10.88 0.58
N ARG A 59 0.91 -10.94 1.63
CA ARG A 59 -0.06 -12.01 1.77
C ARG A 59 -1.17 -11.95 0.73
N ALA A 60 -1.48 -10.75 0.27
CA ALA A 60 -2.56 -10.56 -0.70
C ALA A 60 -2.06 -10.43 -2.12
N LEU A 61 -0.75 -10.66 -2.34
CA LEU A 61 -0.17 -10.36 -3.64
C LEU A 61 -0.79 -11.19 -4.75
N ASP A 62 -1.20 -12.42 -4.44
CA ASP A 62 -1.84 -13.27 -5.43
C ASP A 62 -3.20 -12.74 -5.85
N LEU A 63 -3.74 -11.76 -5.13
CA LEU A 63 -5.00 -11.15 -5.50
C LEU A 63 -4.81 -9.90 -6.35
N PHE A 64 -3.57 -9.44 -6.45
CA PHE A 64 -3.29 -8.27 -7.28
C PHE A 64 -3.38 -8.68 -8.75
N ARG A 65 -4.30 -8.06 -9.47
CA ARG A 65 -4.56 -8.49 -10.84
C ARG A 65 -3.97 -7.58 -11.90
N GLY A 66 -3.24 -6.56 -11.50
CA GLY A 66 -2.66 -5.67 -12.48
C GLY A 66 -3.64 -4.67 -13.07
N GLU A 67 -4.82 -4.57 -12.49
CA GLU A 67 -5.82 -3.64 -13.00
C GLU A 67 -5.53 -2.20 -12.62
N SER A 68 -4.66 -1.99 -11.66
CA SER A 68 -4.15 -0.68 -11.33
C SER A 68 -2.65 -0.82 -11.20
N ALA A 69 -1.95 0.30 -11.11
CA ALA A 69 -0.53 0.26 -10.84
C ALA A 69 -0.31 -0.38 -9.47
N PHE A 70 0.80 -1.09 -9.34
CA PHE A 70 1.10 -1.76 -8.07
C PHE A 70 1.08 -0.76 -6.91
N TYR A 71 1.67 0.44 -7.11
CA TYR A 71 1.70 1.39 -6.01
C TYR A 71 0.31 1.85 -5.60
N THR A 72 -0.61 1.98 -6.55
CA THR A 72 -1.98 2.36 -6.22
C THR A 72 -2.64 1.29 -5.33
N TRP A 73 -2.41 0.04 -5.67
CA TRP A 73 -2.93 -1.07 -4.89
C TRP A 73 -2.30 -1.10 -3.50
N LEU A 74 -0.98 -0.94 -3.43
CA LEU A 74 -0.27 -0.90 -2.17
C LEU A 74 -0.72 0.27 -1.32
N TYR A 75 -0.92 1.42 -1.93
CA TYR A 75 -1.37 2.62 -1.27
C TYR A 75 -2.69 2.37 -0.53
N ARG A 76 -3.62 1.68 -1.20
CA ARG A 76 -4.92 1.39 -0.56
C ARG A 76 -4.76 0.47 0.63
N ILE A 77 -3.87 -0.49 0.52
CA ILE A 77 -3.59 -1.38 1.64
C ILE A 77 -3.01 -0.58 2.81
N ALA A 78 -2.08 0.33 2.50
CA ALA A 78 -1.44 1.13 3.55
C ALA A 78 -2.45 2.04 4.25
N VAL A 79 -3.31 2.70 3.48
CA VAL A 79 -4.34 3.56 4.07
C VAL A 79 -5.26 2.76 4.96
N ASN A 80 -5.72 1.61 4.49
CA ASN A 80 -6.62 0.78 5.29
C ASN A 80 -5.93 0.25 6.53
N THR A 81 -4.66 -0.09 6.42
CA THR A 81 -3.91 -0.57 7.58
C THR A 81 -3.80 0.53 8.63
N ALA A 82 -3.51 1.76 8.20
CA ALA A 82 -3.40 2.87 9.14
C ALA A 82 -4.74 3.18 9.80
N LYS A 83 -5.81 3.17 9.02
CA LYS A 83 -7.14 3.43 9.57
C LYS A 83 -7.52 2.37 10.61
N ASN A 84 -7.27 1.11 10.27
CA ASN A 84 -7.60 0.03 11.19
C ASN A 84 -6.77 0.11 12.46
N TYR A 85 -5.51 0.52 12.31
CA TYR A 85 -4.65 0.70 13.47
C TYR A 85 -5.22 1.76 14.41
N LEU A 86 -5.64 2.89 13.85
CA LEU A 86 -6.19 3.96 14.67
C LEU A 86 -7.45 3.52 15.37
N VAL A 87 -8.33 2.81 14.66
CA VAL A 87 -9.56 2.33 15.26
C VAL A 87 -9.24 1.36 16.41
N SER A 88 -8.26 0.47 16.20
CA SER A 88 -7.92 -0.50 17.22
C SER A 88 -7.33 0.17 18.47
N LYS A 89 -6.78 1.37 18.33
CA LYS A 89 -6.26 2.11 19.47
C LYS A 89 -7.30 3.06 20.06
N GLY A 90 -8.53 2.99 19.59
CA GLY A 90 -9.58 3.86 20.09
C GLY A 90 -9.48 5.29 19.60
N ARG A 91 -8.76 5.51 18.49
CA ARG A 91 -8.57 6.85 17.96
C ARG A 91 -9.45 7.04 16.74
N ARG A 92 -9.85 8.29 16.54
CA ARG A 92 -10.63 8.61 15.36
C ARG A 92 -9.69 8.80 14.17
N PRO A 93 -9.93 8.10 13.06
CA PRO A 93 -9.10 8.34 11.88
C PRO A 93 -9.32 9.74 11.35
N PRO A 94 -8.32 10.37 10.77
CA PRO A 94 -8.50 11.66 10.13
C PRO A 94 -9.44 11.51 8.96
N SER A 95 -10.05 12.60 8.59
CA SER A 95 -10.86 12.62 7.40
C SER A 95 -9.99 12.28 6.22
N LEU A 96 -10.48 11.42 5.39
CA LEU A 96 -9.66 10.97 4.35
C LEU A 96 -9.99 11.41 3.06
N ASP A 97 -10.46 12.52 3.00
CA ASP A 97 -10.61 13.03 1.77
C ASP A 97 -9.38 12.94 1.10
N VAL A 98 -8.60 12.58 1.82
CA VAL A 98 -7.42 12.37 1.23
C VAL A 98 -7.47 11.59 0.06
N ASP A 99 -7.95 11.47 0.08
CA ASP A 99 -7.80 10.83 -0.78
C ASP A 99 -7.98 10.50 -1.57
N MET A 100 -8.35 10.57 -1.62
CA MET A 100 -8.47 10.13 -2.25
C MET A 100 -8.79 9.97 -2.98
N ASP A 101 -8.67 10.40 -3.20
CA ASP A 101 -8.87 10.18 -3.90
C ASP A 101 -9.00 9.56 -4.32
N ASP A 102 -8.89 9.71 -4.15
CA ASP A 102 -8.93 8.97 -4.54
C ASP A 102 -9.58 8.20 -4.36
N ALA A 103 -10.08 8.54 -3.84
CA ALA A 103 -10.70 7.82 -3.57
C ALA A 103 -11.22 6.96 -3.90
N GLU A 104 -11.35 6.86 -4.23
CA GLU A 104 -11.73 6.02 -4.60
C GLU A 104 -11.45 5.09 -4.18
N LEU A 105 -11.00 5.23 -3.70
CA LEU A 105 -10.48 4.41 -3.48
C LEU A 105 -10.85 3.55 -2.55
N ALA A 106 -11.24 3.65 -2.06
CA ALA A 106 -11.45 2.95 -1.23
C ALA A 106 -12.27 2.07 -1.06
N GLU A 107 -12.78 1.83 -1.07
CA GLU A 107 -13.55 1.11 -0.91
C GLU A 107 -13.68 0.12 -1.18
N ASP A 108 -13.45 -0.13 -1.37
CA ASP A 108 -13.50 -1.03 -1.69
C ASP A 108 -13.06 -1.90 -1.68
N THR A 109 -12.84 -2.02 -1.51
CA THR A 109 -12.43 -2.75 -1.62
C THR A 109 -12.32 -3.64 -1.70
N PRO A 110 -12.59 -4.09 -1.61
CA PRO A 110 -12.29 -5.01 -1.47
C PRO A 110 -11.38 -5.07 -2.05
N ALA A 111 -11.35 -5.22 -2.12
CA ALA A 111 -10.50 -5.30 -2.67
C ALA A 111 -10.15 -4.14 -3.05
N LEU A 112 -9.91 -3.81 -3.15
CA LEU A 112 -9.53 -2.73 -3.49
C LEU A 112 -9.69 -2.51 -4.81
N ARG A 113 -10.05 -2.10 -5.46
CA ARG A 113 -10.21 -1.95 -6.71
C ARG A 113 -10.07 -0.87 -7.17
N ASP A 114 -9.77 -0.17 -7.24
CA ASP A 114 -9.51 0.74 -7.59
C ASP A 114 -9.24 1.57 -7.59
N ILE A 115 -8.94 2.31 -7.71
CA ILE A 115 -8.68 3.16 -7.76
C ILE A 115 -8.21 3.67 -8.24
N ASP A 116 -7.74 4.19 -8.76
CA ASP A 116 -7.04 4.71 -9.26
C ASP A 116 -6.60 5.48 -9.19
N THR A 117 -6.18 5.95 -9.14
CA THR A 117 -5.51 6.68 -9.09
C THR A 117 -4.97 7.26 -9.22
N PRO A 118 -4.69 7.74 -9.34
CA PRO A 118 -3.94 8.35 -9.63
C PRO A 118 -3.38 8.48 -9.95
N ASP A 119 -2.99 8.46 -10.09
CA ASP A 119 -2.30 8.52 -10.51
C ASP A 119 -2.10 8.32 -10.90
N ALA A 120 -2.36 8.08 -11.11
CA ALA A 120 -2.01 7.77 -11.46
C ALA A 120 -1.77 7.82 -11.53
N ASN A 121 -1.60 7.98 -11.45
CA ASN A 121 -1.14 8.02 -11.46
C ASN A 121 -0.72 8.39 -11.10
N LEU A 122 -0.61 8.67 -10.72
CA LEU A 122 -0.08 8.95 -10.44
C LEU A 122 0.58 9.08 -10.62
N GLU A 123 1.02 9.03 -10.74
CA GLU A 123 1.71 9.06 -11.09
C GLU A 123 2.02 9.29 -11.33
#